data_ca1ef8dac7dca17757b06d85a94b8b89
#
_entry.id   ca1ef8dac7dca17757b06d85a94b8b89
#
_cell.length_a   1.000
_cell.length_b   1.000
_cell.length_c   1.000
_cell.angle_alpha   90.00
_cell.angle_beta   90.00
_cell.angle_gamma   90.00
#
_symmetry.space_group_name_H-M   'P 1'
#
loop_
_entity.id
_entity.type
_entity.pdbx_description
1 polymer ?
#
loop_
_entity_poly.entity_id
_entity_poly.type
_entity_poly.pdbx_seq_one_letter_code
_entity_poly.pdbx_strand_id
1 'polypeptide(L)'
;VGFVKHRAEEQPVAVHPIGCVSKERAGETLAEMASMAEEGAVAFSDDGAPVYNAGLMRRALEYSTMLDVPIINHMEEPTLNPDGHMHEGAVATRLGIPGIPACSEDAMIARDIELARITGGHVHVAHIATARGAELVRRAKSDGIRATAEVCTHHLALTDEAVEASGLSAHTKMHPPLRSAT
;
A
#
# COMPACT_ATOMS: atom_id res chain seq x y z
N VAL A 1 1.38 -19.80 -4.79
CA VAL A 1 2.83 -19.58 -4.52
C VAL A 1 3.63 -20.68 -5.21
N GLY A 2 3.45 -21.96 -4.87
CA GLY A 2 4.22 -23.09 -5.39
C GLY A 2 4.30 -23.13 -6.92
N PHE A 3 3.17 -22.93 -7.63
CA PHE A 3 3.16 -22.86 -9.09
C PHE A 3 4.11 -21.76 -9.64
N VAL A 4 4.08 -20.56 -9.06
CA VAL A 4 4.95 -19.44 -9.48
C VAL A 4 6.42 -19.78 -9.23
N LYS A 5 6.73 -20.34 -8.06
CA LYS A 5 8.11 -20.78 -7.71
C LYS A 5 8.63 -21.81 -8.69
N HIS A 6 7.84 -22.86 -8.96
CA HIS A 6 8.21 -23.89 -9.91
C HIS A 6 8.47 -23.32 -11.33
N ARG A 7 7.60 -22.42 -11.80
CA ARG A 7 7.79 -21.79 -13.13
C ARG A 7 9.01 -20.85 -13.18
N ALA A 8 9.47 -20.37 -12.03
CA ALA A 8 10.62 -19.47 -11.92
C ALA A 8 11.97 -20.19 -11.87
N GLU A 9 12.00 -21.50 -11.57
CA GLU A 9 13.25 -22.26 -11.38
C GLU A 9 14.20 -22.21 -12.59
N GLU A 10 13.64 -22.15 -13.80
CA GLU A 10 14.42 -22.12 -15.05
C GLU A 10 14.65 -20.70 -15.58
N GLN A 11 14.24 -19.65 -14.83
CA GLN A 11 14.35 -18.27 -15.28
C GLN A 11 15.66 -17.64 -14.85
N PRO A 12 16.23 -16.69 -15.65
CA PRO A 12 17.50 -16.03 -15.32
C PRO A 12 17.41 -15.03 -14.16
N VAL A 13 16.21 -14.76 -13.64
CA VAL A 13 15.95 -13.80 -12.55
C VAL A 13 15.34 -14.52 -11.36
N ALA A 14 15.67 -14.06 -10.14
CA ALA A 14 15.02 -14.53 -8.93
C ALA A 14 13.58 -13.99 -8.86
N VAL A 15 12.61 -14.88 -8.58
CA VAL A 15 11.21 -14.53 -8.42
C VAL A 15 10.80 -14.81 -6.97
N HIS A 16 10.34 -13.77 -6.29
CA HIS A 16 9.89 -13.81 -4.91
C HIS A 16 8.39 -13.54 -4.85
N PRO A 17 7.52 -14.55 -4.72
CA PRO A 17 6.08 -14.36 -4.70
C PRO A 17 5.62 -13.69 -3.41
N ILE A 18 4.63 -12.81 -3.53
CA ILE A 18 3.89 -12.20 -2.44
C ILE A 18 2.53 -12.90 -2.37
N GLY A 19 2.15 -13.38 -1.17
CA GLY A 19 0.85 -13.98 -0.92
C GLY A 19 -0.23 -12.94 -0.63
N CYS A 20 -1.52 -13.33 -0.62
CA CYS A 20 -2.59 -12.45 -0.17
C CYS A 20 -2.73 -12.46 1.36
N VAL A 21 -3.14 -11.31 1.91
CA VAL A 21 -3.47 -11.16 3.34
C VAL A 21 -4.83 -11.79 3.64
N SER A 22 -5.83 -11.50 2.79
CA SER A 22 -7.18 -12.02 2.96
C SER A 22 -7.58 -12.98 1.84
N LYS A 23 -8.51 -13.87 2.14
CA LYS A 23 -9.09 -14.78 1.15
C LYS A 23 -9.72 -13.97 0.02
N GLU A 24 -9.37 -14.33 -1.22
CA GLU A 24 -9.84 -13.65 -2.43
C GLU A 24 -9.55 -12.13 -2.46
N ARG A 25 -8.69 -11.65 -1.56
CA ARG A 25 -8.42 -10.22 -1.34
C ARG A 25 -9.68 -9.42 -0.96
N ALA A 26 -10.62 -10.08 -0.29
CA ALA A 26 -11.91 -9.48 0.07
C ALA A 26 -11.85 -8.61 1.35
N GLY A 27 -10.73 -8.65 2.10
CA GLY A 27 -10.58 -7.85 3.33
C GLY A 27 -11.41 -8.35 4.53
N GLU A 28 -11.95 -9.58 4.49
CA GLU A 28 -12.86 -10.10 5.51
C GLU A 28 -12.22 -11.14 6.43
N THR A 29 -11.54 -12.12 5.86
CA THR A 29 -10.91 -13.23 6.58
C THR A 29 -9.48 -13.45 6.13
N LEU A 30 -8.59 -13.82 7.07
CA LEU A 30 -7.20 -14.12 6.74
C LEU A 30 -7.10 -15.29 5.75
N ALA A 31 -6.17 -15.16 4.82
CA ALA A 31 -5.73 -16.24 3.96
C ALA A 31 -4.84 -17.25 4.72
N GLU A 32 -4.50 -18.36 4.09
CA GLU A 32 -3.63 -19.39 4.65
C GLU A 32 -2.14 -18.95 4.57
N MET A 33 -1.80 -17.89 5.31
CA MET A 33 -0.49 -17.22 5.24
C MET A 33 0.66 -18.18 5.55
N ALA A 34 0.51 -19.05 6.57
CA ALA A 34 1.56 -20.02 6.92
C ALA A 34 1.87 -20.97 5.76
N SER A 35 0.86 -21.57 5.16
CA SER A 35 1.05 -22.48 4.01
C SER A 35 1.69 -21.77 2.82
N MET A 36 1.32 -20.50 2.57
CA MET A 36 1.95 -19.71 1.52
C MET A 36 3.40 -19.36 1.83
N ALA A 37 3.73 -19.09 3.10
CA ALA A 37 5.12 -18.85 3.54
C ALA A 37 5.97 -20.11 3.40
N GLU A 38 5.45 -21.27 3.80
CA GLU A 38 6.11 -22.59 3.61
C GLU A 38 6.41 -22.85 2.14
N GLU A 39 5.51 -22.46 1.23
CA GLU A 39 5.70 -22.54 -0.21
C GLU A 39 6.64 -21.43 -0.76
N GLY A 40 7.13 -20.52 0.08
CA GLY A 40 8.13 -19.51 -0.28
C GLY A 40 7.59 -18.12 -0.60
N ALA A 41 6.41 -17.74 -0.10
CA ALA A 41 5.98 -16.36 -0.10
C ALA A 41 6.88 -15.53 0.85
N VAL A 42 7.35 -14.37 0.38
CA VAL A 42 8.29 -13.52 1.13
C VAL A 42 7.61 -12.34 1.82
N ALA A 43 6.35 -12.09 1.52
CA ALA A 43 5.52 -11.03 2.08
C ALA A 43 4.04 -11.35 1.81
N PHE A 44 3.13 -10.55 2.39
CA PHE A 44 1.69 -10.66 2.12
C PHE A 44 1.10 -9.30 1.80
N SER A 45 0.23 -9.26 0.77
CA SER A 45 -0.45 -8.04 0.32
C SER A 45 -1.77 -8.36 -0.35
N ASP A 46 -2.75 -7.49 -0.16
CA ASP A 46 -3.97 -7.45 -0.98
C ASP A 46 -3.89 -6.31 -2.02
N ASP A 47 -2.70 -5.83 -2.34
CA ASP A 47 -2.45 -4.61 -3.13
C ASP A 47 -3.36 -4.47 -4.36
N GLY A 48 -3.76 -3.22 -4.58
CA GLY A 48 -4.89 -2.83 -5.39
C GLY A 48 -6.21 -2.80 -4.60
N ALA A 49 -6.27 -3.47 -3.43
CA ALA A 49 -7.32 -3.31 -2.44
C ALA A 49 -6.66 -3.09 -1.06
N PRO A 50 -7.05 -2.07 -0.30
CA PRO A 50 -6.52 -1.88 1.05
C PRO A 50 -7.03 -2.94 2.01
N VAL A 51 -6.20 -3.38 2.96
CA VAL A 51 -6.69 -4.09 4.15
C VAL A 51 -7.30 -3.04 5.08
N TYR A 52 -8.51 -2.57 4.76
CA TYR A 52 -9.17 -1.46 5.45
C TYR A 52 -9.72 -1.85 6.83
N ASN A 53 -10.05 -3.13 7.06
CA ASN A 53 -10.52 -3.60 8.35
C ASN A 53 -9.37 -3.66 9.36
N ALA A 54 -9.35 -2.74 10.33
CA ALA A 54 -8.30 -2.66 11.34
C ALA A 54 -8.14 -3.94 12.18
N GLY A 55 -9.24 -4.64 12.47
CA GLY A 55 -9.21 -5.90 13.20
C GLY A 55 -8.57 -7.03 12.40
N LEU A 56 -8.79 -7.06 11.08
CA LEU A 56 -8.12 -8.01 10.18
C LEU A 56 -6.64 -7.67 10.06
N MET A 57 -6.30 -6.40 9.84
CA MET A 57 -4.90 -5.93 9.74
C MET A 57 -4.11 -6.24 11.02
N ARG A 58 -4.70 -6.00 12.19
CA ARG A 58 -4.07 -6.37 13.45
C ARG A 58 -3.75 -7.87 13.50
N ARG A 59 -4.71 -8.74 13.19
CA ARG A 59 -4.48 -10.20 13.18
C ARG A 59 -3.44 -10.61 12.15
N ALA A 60 -3.42 -9.96 10.98
CA ALA A 60 -2.40 -10.22 9.96
C ALA A 60 -1.01 -9.88 10.48
N LEU A 61 -0.84 -8.72 11.12
CA LEU A 61 0.44 -8.30 11.72
C LEU A 61 0.86 -9.23 12.88
N GLU A 62 -0.06 -9.61 13.78
CA GLU A 62 0.22 -10.59 14.85
C GLU A 62 0.71 -11.92 14.24
N TYR A 63 0.00 -12.43 13.23
CA TYR A 63 0.35 -13.70 12.60
C TYR A 63 1.66 -13.63 11.81
N SER A 64 1.93 -12.51 11.15
CA SER A 64 3.16 -12.30 10.37
C SER A 64 4.43 -12.29 11.22
N THR A 65 4.33 -11.99 12.54
CA THR A 65 5.49 -12.09 13.43
C THR A 65 6.02 -13.50 13.57
N MET A 66 5.12 -14.51 13.51
CA MET A 66 5.50 -15.92 13.57
C MET A 66 6.22 -16.39 12.30
N LEU A 67 5.99 -15.71 11.18
CA LEU A 67 6.54 -16.03 9.87
C LEU A 67 7.76 -15.16 9.53
N ASP A 68 8.00 -14.12 10.32
CA ASP A 68 9.02 -13.08 10.12
C ASP A 68 8.97 -12.44 8.72
N VAL A 69 7.78 -12.13 8.24
CA VAL A 69 7.52 -11.52 6.92
C VAL A 69 6.72 -10.22 7.06
N PRO A 70 6.92 -9.23 6.16
CA PRO A 70 6.15 -8.00 6.18
C PRO A 70 4.71 -8.18 5.65
N ILE A 71 3.81 -7.34 6.14
CA ILE A 71 2.53 -7.06 5.53
C ILE A 71 2.68 -5.78 4.71
N ILE A 72 2.47 -5.88 3.41
CA ILE A 72 2.49 -4.75 2.47
C ILE A 72 1.05 -4.29 2.28
N ASN A 73 0.77 -3.02 2.51
CA ASN A 73 -0.60 -2.51 2.39
C ASN A 73 -0.68 -1.32 1.44
N HIS A 74 -1.69 -1.34 0.59
CA HIS A 74 -2.14 -0.19 -0.20
C HIS A 74 -2.82 0.80 0.74
N MET A 75 -2.19 1.96 0.95
CA MET A 75 -2.63 2.90 1.99
C MET A 75 -3.72 3.82 1.46
N GLU A 76 -4.95 3.34 1.50
CA GLU A 76 -6.11 4.14 1.12
C GLU A 76 -7.31 3.83 2.02
N GLU A 77 -7.88 4.88 2.62
CA GLU A 77 -9.15 4.79 3.33
C GLU A 77 -10.29 4.93 2.32
N PRO A 78 -10.94 3.82 1.93
CA PRO A 78 -11.84 3.80 0.78
C PRO A 78 -13.14 4.58 1.01
N THR A 79 -13.48 4.88 2.27
CA THR A 79 -14.73 5.57 2.60
C THR A 79 -14.62 7.09 2.46
N LEU A 80 -13.40 7.64 2.37
CA LEU A 80 -13.21 9.09 2.26
C LEU A 80 -13.59 9.65 0.89
N ASN A 81 -13.31 8.95 -0.18
CA ASN A 81 -13.81 9.31 -1.50
C ASN A 81 -13.77 8.12 -2.47
N PRO A 82 -14.80 7.23 -2.45
CA PRO A 82 -14.81 6.01 -3.27
C PRO A 82 -14.86 6.29 -4.78
N ASP A 83 -15.35 7.47 -5.19
CA ASP A 83 -15.46 7.87 -6.60
C ASP A 83 -14.33 8.80 -7.06
N GLY A 84 -13.26 8.91 -6.29
CA GLY A 84 -12.13 9.78 -6.62
C GLY A 84 -11.27 9.20 -7.76
N HIS A 85 -10.76 10.08 -8.62
CA HIS A 85 -9.96 9.69 -9.78
C HIS A 85 -8.60 10.37 -9.88
N MET A 86 -8.35 11.41 -9.09
CA MET A 86 -7.08 12.13 -9.00
C MET A 86 -6.91 12.73 -7.60
N HIS A 87 -5.83 13.45 -7.35
CA HIS A 87 -5.64 14.18 -6.10
C HIS A 87 -6.72 15.23 -5.87
N GLU A 88 -7.32 15.26 -4.67
CA GLU A 88 -8.23 16.32 -4.27
C GLU A 88 -7.46 17.63 -4.07
N GLY A 89 -7.77 18.63 -4.90
CA GLY A 89 -7.06 19.90 -4.87
C GLY A 89 -7.54 20.87 -5.95
N ALA A 90 -6.77 21.94 -6.14
CA ALA A 90 -7.11 23.00 -7.09
C ALA A 90 -7.23 22.50 -8.55
N VAL A 91 -6.38 21.55 -8.93
CA VAL A 91 -6.41 20.95 -10.29
C VAL A 91 -7.69 20.15 -10.49
N ALA A 92 -8.03 19.27 -9.56
CA ALA A 92 -9.26 18.48 -9.61
C ALA A 92 -10.51 19.36 -9.69
N THR A 93 -10.54 20.44 -8.89
CA THR A 93 -11.63 21.42 -8.91
C THR A 93 -11.77 22.11 -10.26
N ARG A 94 -10.65 22.55 -10.87
CA ARG A 94 -10.68 23.18 -12.20
C ARG A 94 -11.15 22.23 -13.28
N LEU A 95 -10.76 20.98 -13.20
CA LEU A 95 -11.10 19.94 -14.17
C LEU A 95 -12.51 19.35 -13.96
N GLY A 96 -13.15 19.62 -12.80
CA GLY A 96 -14.43 19.03 -12.44
C GLY A 96 -14.35 17.50 -12.19
N ILE A 97 -13.18 17.00 -11.75
CA ILE A 97 -12.95 15.58 -11.51
C ILE A 97 -13.00 15.33 -10.00
N PRO A 98 -13.73 14.29 -9.52
CA PRO A 98 -13.71 13.91 -8.12
C PRO A 98 -12.29 13.57 -7.64
N GLY A 99 -11.89 14.16 -6.49
CA GLY A 99 -10.55 14.00 -5.95
C GLY A 99 -10.47 13.00 -4.82
N ILE A 100 -9.30 12.39 -4.63
CA ILE A 100 -8.94 11.54 -3.50
C ILE A 100 -8.10 12.38 -2.53
N PRO A 101 -8.58 12.65 -1.30
CA PRO A 101 -7.86 13.48 -0.37
C PRO A 101 -6.56 12.81 0.10
N ALA A 102 -5.51 13.61 0.34
CA ALA A 102 -4.22 13.08 0.85
C ALA A 102 -4.38 12.34 2.18
N CYS A 103 -5.31 12.80 3.03
CA CYS A 103 -5.57 12.16 4.32
C CYS A 103 -6.13 10.73 4.21
N SER A 104 -6.61 10.29 3.05
CA SER A 104 -6.97 8.89 2.81
C SER A 104 -5.77 7.96 2.98
N GLU A 105 -4.61 8.36 2.45
CA GLU A 105 -3.34 7.66 2.64
C GLU A 105 -2.80 7.84 4.07
N ASP A 106 -2.74 9.09 4.55
CA ASP A 106 -2.14 9.42 5.84
C ASP A 106 -2.83 8.71 7.03
N ALA A 107 -4.17 8.60 7.00
CA ALA A 107 -4.95 7.95 8.04
C ALA A 107 -4.67 6.45 8.10
N MET A 108 -4.56 5.80 6.94
CA MET A 108 -4.23 4.38 6.87
C MET A 108 -2.80 4.10 7.33
N ILE A 109 -1.83 4.92 6.93
CA ILE A 109 -0.44 4.82 7.39
C ILE A 109 -0.37 4.96 8.92
N ALA A 110 -1.02 5.99 9.48
CA ALA A 110 -1.02 6.21 10.93
C ALA A 110 -1.64 5.03 11.69
N ARG A 111 -2.76 4.50 11.20
CA ARG A 111 -3.42 3.31 11.76
C ARG A 111 -2.50 2.10 11.75
N ASP A 112 -1.89 1.81 10.62
CA ASP A 112 -1.10 0.59 10.45
C ASP A 112 0.22 0.65 11.22
N ILE A 113 0.85 1.83 11.33
CA ILE A 113 2.00 2.04 12.21
C ILE A 113 1.62 1.77 13.66
N GLU A 114 0.47 2.25 14.13
CA GLU A 114 0.01 2.01 15.49
C GLU A 114 -0.28 0.52 15.73
N LEU A 115 -0.85 -0.18 14.76
CA LEU A 115 -1.05 -1.62 14.83
C LEU A 115 0.29 -2.37 14.84
N ALA A 116 1.26 -1.96 14.02
CA ALA A 116 2.61 -2.53 14.03
C ALA A 116 3.30 -2.33 15.39
N ARG A 117 3.13 -1.15 16.01
CA ARG A 117 3.67 -0.83 17.34
C ARG A 117 3.17 -1.80 18.42
N ILE A 118 1.88 -2.10 18.45
CA ILE A 118 1.30 -2.96 19.50
C ILE A 118 1.48 -4.45 19.24
N THR A 119 1.65 -4.87 17.98
CA THR A 119 1.80 -6.28 17.60
C THR A 119 3.25 -6.73 17.47
N GLY A 120 4.18 -5.79 17.22
CA GLY A 120 5.55 -6.08 16.84
C GLY A 120 5.70 -6.53 15.39
N GLY A 121 4.61 -6.56 14.61
CA GLY A 121 4.62 -6.94 13.20
C GLY A 121 5.34 -5.91 12.33
N HIS A 122 5.74 -6.32 11.12
CA HIS A 122 6.39 -5.45 10.14
C HIS A 122 5.35 -4.97 9.11
N VAL A 123 5.06 -3.67 9.11
CA VAL A 123 4.23 -3.04 8.07
C VAL A 123 5.12 -2.40 7.01
N HIS A 124 4.79 -2.63 5.76
CA HIS A 124 5.40 -1.95 4.61
C HIS A 124 4.34 -1.12 3.89
N VAL A 125 4.60 0.19 3.78
CA VAL A 125 3.75 1.14 3.06
C VAL A 125 4.10 1.07 1.58
N ALA A 126 3.19 0.52 0.77
CA ALA A 126 3.37 0.46 -0.67
C ALA A 126 3.24 1.87 -1.28
N HIS A 127 4.03 2.14 -2.33
CA HIS A 127 3.94 3.31 -3.23
C HIS A 127 3.50 4.62 -2.55
N ILE A 128 4.17 5.00 -1.45
CA ILE A 128 3.85 6.21 -0.70
C ILE A 128 3.85 7.46 -1.60
N ALA A 129 2.84 8.30 -1.46
CA ALA A 129 2.64 9.46 -2.32
C ALA A 129 2.48 10.79 -1.55
N THR A 130 2.37 10.75 -0.21
CA THR A 130 2.18 11.95 0.60
C THR A 130 3.41 12.29 1.44
N ALA A 131 3.70 13.59 1.58
CA ALA A 131 4.78 14.07 2.46
C ALA A 131 4.48 13.74 3.94
N ARG A 132 3.21 13.81 4.33
CA ARG A 132 2.79 13.46 5.69
C ARG A 132 2.99 11.98 5.98
N GLY A 133 2.64 11.10 5.05
CA GLY A 133 2.89 9.67 5.15
C GLY A 133 4.38 9.35 5.32
N ALA A 134 5.25 9.99 4.52
CA ALA A 134 6.69 9.83 4.63
C ALA A 134 7.21 10.25 6.02
N GLU A 135 6.67 11.34 6.59
CA GLU A 135 7.02 11.78 7.94
C GLU A 135 6.53 10.80 9.02
N LEU A 136 5.35 10.22 8.86
CA LEU A 136 4.83 9.20 9.77
C LEU A 136 5.74 7.97 9.80
N VAL A 137 6.15 7.48 8.64
CA VAL A 137 7.08 6.33 8.53
C VAL A 137 8.46 6.69 9.14
N ARG A 138 8.99 7.91 8.89
CA ARG A 138 10.26 8.35 9.46
C ARG A 138 10.22 8.33 10.98
N ARG A 139 9.15 8.84 11.60
CA ARG A 139 8.97 8.83 13.06
C ARG A 139 8.84 7.42 13.60
N ALA A 140 8.02 6.58 12.95
CA ALA A 140 7.88 5.19 13.33
C ALA A 140 9.23 4.45 13.39
N LYS A 141 10.09 4.66 12.38
CA LYS A 141 11.45 4.10 12.35
C LYS A 141 12.31 4.63 13.50
N SER A 142 12.22 5.93 13.82
CA SER A 142 12.95 6.53 14.97
C SER A 142 12.49 5.96 16.30
N ASP A 143 11.21 5.59 16.40
CA ASP A 143 10.61 4.99 17.60
C ASP A 143 10.84 3.47 17.68
N GLY A 144 11.61 2.90 16.74
CA GLY A 144 11.92 1.47 16.70
C GLY A 144 10.78 0.57 16.21
N ILE A 145 9.74 1.15 15.63
CA ILE A 145 8.63 0.39 15.03
C ILE A 145 9.09 -0.21 13.70
N ARG A 146 8.76 -1.46 13.46
CA ARG A 146 9.06 -2.17 12.20
C ARG A 146 8.16 -1.63 11.07
N ALA A 147 8.49 -0.45 10.57
CA ALA A 147 7.80 0.21 9.47
C ALA A 147 8.78 0.53 8.35
N THR A 148 8.42 0.21 7.11
CA THR A 148 9.18 0.54 5.89
C THR A 148 8.23 1.09 4.84
N ALA A 149 8.76 1.73 3.80
CA ALA A 149 7.97 2.26 2.69
C ALA A 149 8.77 2.21 1.40
N GLU A 150 8.07 2.21 0.29
CA GLU A 150 8.61 2.42 -1.05
C GLU A 150 7.86 3.56 -1.75
N VAL A 151 8.43 4.07 -2.83
CA VAL A 151 7.86 5.12 -3.65
C VAL A 151 8.01 4.77 -5.12
N CYS A 152 6.97 5.03 -5.92
CA CYS A 152 7.07 4.88 -7.37
C CYS A 152 7.77 6.10 -7.99
N THR A 153 8.54 5.86 -9.05
CA THR A 153 9.32 6.90 -9.74
C THR A 153 8.46 8.07 -10.23
N HIS A 154 7.23 7.80 -10.65
CA HIS A 154 6.31 8.86 -11.09
C HIS A 154 5.85 9.78 -9.94
N HIS A 155 5.74 9.28 -8.70
CA HIS A 155 5.43 10.12 -7.54
C HIS A 155 6.61 11.03 -7.13
N LEU A 156 7.85 10.70 -7.53
CA LEU A 156 9.01 11.56 -7.33
C LEU A 156 9.18 12.62 -8.42
N ALA A 157 8.66 12.35 -9.64
CA ALA A 157 8.95 13.15 -10.82
C ALA A 157 7.78 14.03 -11.27
N LEU A 158 6.54 13.67 -10.94
CA LEU A 158 5.33 14.31 -11.44
C LEU A 158 4.43 14.77 -10.29
N THR A 159 3.61 15.78 -10.60
CA THR A 159 2.56 16.31 -9.71
C THR A 159 1.18 16.20 -10.39
N ASP A 160 0.11 16.53 -9.66
CA ASP A 160 -1.25 16.58 -10.18
C ASP A 160 -1.42 17.52 -11.37
N GLU A 161 -0.56 18.56 -11.50
CA GLU A 161 -0.53 19.44 -12.67
C GLU A 161 -0.22 18.69 -13.98
N ALA A 162 0.48 17.56 -13.92
CA ALA A 162 0.74 16.73 -15.09
C ALA A 162 -0.55 16.17 -15.71
N VAL A 163 -1.58 15.95 -14.91
CA VAL A 163 -2.90 15.47 -15.37
C VAL A 163 -3.54 16.50 -16.30
N GLU A 164 -3.55 17.77 -15.88
CA GLU A 164 -4.08 18.89 -16.70
C GLU A 164 -3.19 19.14 -17.93
N ALA A 165 -1.88 19.24 -17.74
CA ALA A 165 -0.91 19.51 -18.81
C ALA A 165 -0.91 18.47 -19.92
N SER A 166 -1.19 17.20 -19.59
CA SER A 166 -1.26 16.10 -20.55
C SER A 166 -2.61 16.00 -21.30
N GLY A 167 -3.58 16.86 -20.97
CA GLY A 167 -4.93 16.77 -21.54
C GLY A 167 -5.69 15.52 -21.07
N LEU A 168 -5.54 15.13 -19.80
CA LEU A 168 -6.16 13.96 -19.18
C LEU A 168 -5.66 12.63 -19.80
N SER A 169 -4.39 12.56 -20.13
CA SER A 169 -3.79 11.33 -20.65
C SER A 169 -3.90 10.19 -19.63
N ALA A 170 -4.25 8.99 -20.09
CA ALA A 170 -4.25 7.79 -19.26
C ALA A 170 -2.87 7.49 -18.62
N HIS A 171 -1.78 7.99 -19.19
CA HIS A 171 -0.43 7.85 -18.63
C HIS A 171 -0.22 8.65 -17.33
N THR A 172 -1.09 9.61 -17.01
CA THR A 172 -1.07 10.37 -15.76
C THR A 172 -2.13 9.91 -14.75
N LYS A 173 -2.91 8.85 -15.08
CA LYS A 173 -3.84 8.22 -14.17
C LYS A 173 -3.17 7.05 -13.46
N MET A 174 -2.97 7.16 -12.17
CA MET A 174 -2.37 6.14 -11.33
C MET A 174 -2.98 6.14 -9.93
N HIS A 175 -2.71 5.10 -9.18
CA HIS A 175 -3.25 4.89 -7.84
C HIS A 175 -2.15 4.41 -6.90
N PRO A 176 -1.79 5.14 -5.84
CA PRO A 176 -2.30 6.47 -5.44
C PRO A 176 -2.14 7.54 -6.54
N PRO A 177 -2.97 8.61 -6.50
CA PRO A 177 -2.87 9.66 -7.52
C PRO A 177 -1.59 10.48 -7.36
N LEU A 178 -1.16 11.13 -8.45
CA LEU A 178 -0.15 12.18 -8.39
C LEU A 178 -0.63 13.28 -7.44
N ARG A 179 0.19 13.66 -6.47
CA ARG A 179 -0.13 14.67 -5.47
C ARG A 179 0.33 16.07 -5.90
N SER A 180 -0.11 17.09 -5.19
CA SER A 180 0.39 18.44 -5.38
C SER A 180 1.87 18.56 -5.02
N ALA A 181 2.55 19.61 -5.52
CA ALA A 181 3.95 19.87 -5.21
C ALA A 181 4.18 20.37 -3.76
N THR A 182 3.12 20.65 -3.00
CA THR A 182 3.16 21.23 -1.64
C THR A 182 2.40 20.35 -0.66
#